data_20d11c127d7f586c356da5bded4ad6ac
#
_entry.id   20d11c127d7f586c356da5bded4ad6ac
#
_cell.length_a   1.000
_cell.length_b   1.000
_cell.length_c   1.000
_cell.angle_alpha   90.00
_cell.angle_beta   90.00
_cell.angle_gamma   90.00
#
_symmetry.space_group_name_H-M   'P 1'
#
loop_
_entity.id
_entity.type
_entity.pdbx_description
1 polymer ?
#
loop_
_entity_poly.entity_id
_entity_poly.type
_entity_poly.pdbx_seq_one_letter_code
_entity_poly.pdbx_strand_id
1 'polypeptide(L)'
;KKGDAVDLVSTYTFTEDYTYVAFGSNAGAQYIDKIEITWESATASSVDRPVISCVDNKVTIAAGESGADAIYYTTDGTEPTEASTLYSAPFAITANTTVTAIAKKGSELSKVATFEAQYVGTYANFAELAAAEAGTLGKVTGPIYVTYANGKNLWLKDAAGNYMLAWGTAQTAENGTAYTYIQGKLGANNGVPQITDYTLGEESTSSAIAPEDATLTDINDTKLNAYVKLEDVSISNVDGKNFVFTQGESNLNGYNAFNLDVTEGEGFNVVGVVGAYDGKLQIQPIEIVGGVKAVDKPVFTPAAGLYTKGTIVKVACTTEGASLYYTTDGTEAT
;
A
#
# COMPACT_ATOMS: atom_id res chain seq x y z
N LYS A 1 -55.59 4.34 -14.01
CA LYS A 1 -56.04 3.69 -15.27
C LYS A 1 -55.17 2.43 -15.39
N LYS A 2 -55.81 1.25 -15.39
CA LYS A 2 -55.19 -0.01 -15.72
C LYS A 2 -54.86 0.07 -17.21
N GLY A 3 -53.58 0.15 -17.59
CA GLY A 3 -53.17 0.05 -18.99
C GLY A 3 -53.41 -1.40 -19.50
N ASP A 4 -53.51 -1.53 -20.77
CA ASP A 4 -53.66 -2.82 -21.42
C ASP A 4 -52.41 -3.68 -21.08
N ALA A 5 -52.65 -4.98 -20.81
CA ALA A 5 -51.57 -5.92 -20.56
C ALA A 5 -50.71 -6.03 -21.82
N VAL A 6 -49.40 -5.87 -21.67
CA VAL A 6 -48.42 -6.05 -22.74
C VAL A 6 -47.61 -7.28 -22.40
N ASP A 7 -47.66 -8.28 -23.29
CA ASP A 7 -46.81 -9.47 -23.19
C ASP A 7 -45.35 -9.05 -23.53
N LEU A 8 -44.50 -8.98 -22.53
CA LEU A 8 -43.06 -8.78 -22.70
C LEU A 8 -42.40 -10.17 -22.73
N VAL A 9 -41.92 -10.57 -23.89
CA VAL A 9 -41.07 -11.73 -24.03
C VAL A 9 -39.62 -11.30 -24.10
N SER A 10 -38.83 -11.71 -23.10
CA SER A 10 -37.39 -11.48 -23.11
C SER A 10 -36.70 -12.85 -22.98
N THR A 11 -35.76 -13.11 -23.86
CA THR A 11 -34.94 -14.33 -23.82
C THR A 11 -33.56 -13.96 -23.26
N TYR A 12 -33.17 -14.66 -22.24
CA TYR A 12 -31.82 -14.54 -21.67
C TYR A 12 -31.17 -15.92 -21.68
N THR A 13 -29.93 -16.00 -22.19
CA THR A 13 -29.17 -17.25 -22.17
C THR A 13 -28.18 -17.13 -21.00
N PHE A 14 -28.31 -18.04 -20.04
CA PHE A 14 -27.36 -18.16 -18.95
C PHE A 14 -26.08 -18.82 -19.46
N THR A 15 -24.95 -18.15 -19.25
CA THR A 15 -23.63 -18.65 -19.65
C THR A 15 -22.91 -19.35 -18.49
N GLU A 16 -23.48 -19.27 -17.29
CA GLU A 16 -22.93 -19.84 -16.05
C GLU A 16 -24.04 -20.53 -15.23
N ASP A 17 -23.67 -21.34 -14.25
CA ASP A 17 -24.62 -21.97 -13.33
C ASP A 17 -25.01 -20.97 -12.23
N TYR A 18 -26.29 -20.61 -12.12
CA TYR A 18 -26.85 -19.74 -11.10
C TYR A 18 -27.73 -20.53 -10.13
N THR A 19 -27.63 -20.19 -8.85
CA THR A 19 -28.44 -20.78 -7.79
C THR A 19 -29.79 -20.09 -7.62
N TYR A 20 -29.95 -18.88 -8.12
CA TYR A 20 -31.19 -18.12 -8.09
C TYR A 20 -31.24 -17.08 -9.21
N VAL A 21 -32.45 -16.72 -9.61
CA VAL A 21 -32.72 -15.63 -10.56
C VAL A 21 -33.66 -14.65 -9.87
N ALA A 22 -33.27 -13.36 -9.86
CA ALA A 22 -34.07 -12.28 -9.30
C ALA A 22 -34.67 -11.40 -10.41
N PHE A 23 -35.92 -11.01 -10.28
CA PHE A 23 -36.59 -10.08 -11.16
C PHE A 23 -36.79 -8.75 -10.43
N GLY A 24 -36.47 -7.66 -11.07
CA GLY A 24 -36.61 -6.33 -10.52
C GLY A 24 -37.05 -5.30 -11.56
N SER A 25 -37.65 -4.21 -11.11
CA SER A 25 -37.95 -3.04 -11.91
C SER A 25 -37.12 -1.86 -11.42
N ASN A 26 -36.57 -1.09 -12.36
CA ASN A 26 -35.79 0.12 -12.05
C ASN A 26 -36.64 1.42 -12.13
N ALA A 27 -37.93 1.30 -12.44
CA ALA A 27 -38.82 2.45 -12.64
C ALA A 27 -40.25 2.17 -12.14
N GLY A 28 -40.52 2.59 -10.89
CA GLY A 28 -41.87 2.56 -10.32
C GLY A 28 -42.45 1.17 -10.02
N ALA A 29 -43.67 1.13 -9.51
CA ALA A 29 -44.38 -0.14 -9.25
C ALA A 29 -44.84 -0.78 -10.56
N GLN A 30 -44.45 -2.01 -10.79
CA GLN A 30 -44.92 -2.86 -11.89
C GLN A 30 -45.83 -3.96 -11.34
N TYR A 31 -46.93 -4.18 -12.01
CA TYR A 31 -47.81 -5.31 -11.70
C TYR A 31 -47.48 -6.44 -12.67
N ILE A 32 -46.93 -7.52 -12.16
CA ILE A 32 -46.62 -8.73 -12.93
C ILE A 32 -47.75 -9.74 -12.64
N ASP A 33 -48.52 -10.04 -13.65
CA ASP A 33 -49.64 -10.98 -13.50
C ASP A 33 -49.17 -12.44 -13.55
N LYS A 34 -48.15 -12.72 -14.40
CA LYS A 34 -47.59 -14.06 -14.56
C LYS A 34 -46.13 -13.97 -14.98
N ILE A 35 -45.27 -14.77 -14.36
CA ILE A 35 -43.93 -15.08 -14.86
C ILE A 35 -43.94 -16.56 -15.26
N GLU A 36 -43.62 -16.83 -16.50
CA GLU A 36 -43.41 -18.18 -16.99
C GLU A 36 -41.95 -18.38 -17.33
N ILE A 37 -41.31 -19.32 -16.65
CA ILE A 37 -39.91 -19.65 -16.86
C ILE A 37 -39.85 -21.02 -17.48
N THR A 38 -39.42 -21.09 -18.73
CA THR A 38 -39.19 -22.33 -19.42
C THR A 38 -37.70 -22.68 -19.36
N TRP A 39 -37.39 -23.78 -18.74
CA TRP A 39 -36.04 -24.31 -18.70
C TRP A 39 -35.84 -25.30 -19.81
N GLU A 40 -34.95 -25.02 -20.74
CA GLU A 40 -34.37 -26.09 -21.54
C GLU A 40 -33.26 -26.71 -20.70
N SER A 41 -33.47 -27.95 -20.27
CA SER A 41 -32.39 -28.71 -19.63
C SER A 41 -31.34 -28.99 -20.70
N ALA A 42 -30.26 -28.21 -20.71
CA ALA A 42 -29.04 -28.70 -21.29
C ALA A 42 -28.73 -30.01 -20.56
N THR A 43 -28.56 -31.10 -21.26
CA THR A 43 -28.13 -32.37 -20.69
C THR A 43 -26.93 -32.08 -19.85
N ALA A 44 -27.05 -32.16 -18.53
CA ALA A 44 -25.94 -31.92 -17.64
C ALA A 44 -24.86 -32.91 -18.04
N SER A 45 -23.68 -32.39 -18.42
CA SER A 45 -22.53 -33.26 -18.66
C SER A 45 -22.27 -34.06 -17.40
N SER A 46 -22.14 -35.38 -17.54
CA SER A 46 -21.76 -36.24 -16.42
C SER A 46 -20.29 -36.08 -16.04
N VAL A 47 -19.56 -35.26 -16.79
CA VAL A 47 -18.14 -34.99 -16.61
C VAL A 47 -17.94 -33.62 -15.91
N ASP A 48 -17.32 -33.63 -14.74
CA ASP A 48 -17.01 -32.40 -14.00
C ASP A 48 -15.99 -31.55 -14.72
N ARG A 49 -16.08 -30.23 -14.51
CA ARG A 49 -15.08 -29.28 -14.98
C ARG A 49 -13.70 -29.59 -14.38
N PRO A 50 -12.62 -29.42 -15.16
CA PRO A 50 -11.27 -29.44 -14.58
C PRO A 50 -11.07 -28.37 -13.51
N VAL A 51 -10.23 -28.67 -12.52
CA VAL A 51 -9.78 -27.72 -11.50
C VAL A 51 -8.42 -27.18 -11.92
N ILE A 52 -8.33 -25.87 -12.12
CA ILE A 52 -7.11 -25.20 -12.53
C ILE A 52 -6.55 -24.43 -11.34
N SER A 53 -5.24 -24.50 -11.11
CA SER A 53 -4.53 -23.76 -10.08
C SER A 53 -3.17 -23.27 -10.59
N CYS A 54 -2.63 -22.21 -10.00
CA CYS A 54 -1.31 -21.70 -10.28
C CYS A 54 -0.58 -21.41 -8.99
N VAL A 55 0.58 -22.05 -8.80
CA VAL A 55 1.46 -21.84 -7.65
C VAL A 55 2.88 -21.66 -8.18
N ASP A 56 3.59 -20.64 -7.70
CA ASP A 56 4.96 -20.31 -8.14
C ASP A 56 5.11 -20.28 -9.67
N ASN A 57 4.19 -19.58 -10.34
CA ASN A 57 4.12 -19.46 -11.80
C ASN A 57 3.94 -20.80 -12.55
N LYS A 58 3.51 -21.84 -11.85
CA LYS A 58 3.29 -23.17 -12.41
C LYS A 58 1.83 -23.54 -12.37
N VAL A 59 1.23 -23.71 -13.55
CA VAL A 59 -0.19 -24.09 -13.71
C VAL A 59 -0.32 -25.60 -13.60
N THR A 60 -1.27 -26.03 -12.78
CA THR A 60 -1.69 -27.43 -12.63
C THR A 60 -3.17 -27.54 -12.99
N ILE A 61 -3.53 -28.53 -13.79
CA ILE A 61 -4.91 -28.82 -14.15
C ILE A 61 -5.22 -30.25 -13.70
N ALA A 62 -6.26 -30.40 -12.90
CA ALA A 62 -6.71 -31.69 -12.40
C ALA A 62 -8.12 -32.01 -12.92
N ALA A 63 -8.44 -33.30 -13.07
CA ALA A 63 -9.82 -33.72 -13.33
C ALA A 63 -10.72 -33.38 -12.12
N GLY A 64 -11.99 -33.09 -12.37
CA GLY A 64 -13.02 -33.02 -11.34
C GLY A 64 -13.29 -34.37 -10.70
N GLU A 65 -14.26 -34.44 -9.79
CA GLU A 65 -14.57 -35.66 -9.00
C GLU A 65 -14.98 -36.83 -9.89
N SER A 66 -15.66 -36.57 -11.02
CA SER A 66 -16.06 -37.62 -12.01
C SER A 66 -14.85 -38.31 -12.67
N GLY A 67 -13.64 -37.75 -12.54
CA GLY A 67 -12.44 -38.16 -13.27
C GLY A 67 -12.50 -37.78 -14.76
N ALA A 68 -11.40 -38.01 -15.48
CA ALA A 68 -11.27 -37.75 -16.91
C ALA A 68 -10.30 -38.73 -17.57
N ASP A 69 -10.54 -39.07 -18.83
CA ASP A 69 -9.59 -39.84 -19.66
C ASP A 69 -8.54 -38.90 -20.30
N ALA A 70 -8.93 -37.64 -20.55
CA ALA A 70 -8.11 -36.61 -21.11
C ALA A 70 -8.57 -35.21 -20.66
N ILE A 71 -7.64 -34.27 -20.57
CA ILE A 71 -7.91 -32.85 -20.36
C ILE A 71 -7.25 -32.08 -21.48
N TYR A 72 -8.02 -31.20 -22.14
CA TYR A 72 -7.51 -30.30 -23.18
C TYR A 72 -7.57 -28.88 -22.69
N TYR A 73 -6.58 -28.06 -23.05
CA TYR A 73 -6.49 -26.68 -22.57
C TYR A 73 -5.95 -25.71 -23.63
N THR A 74 -6.23 -24.41 -23.40
CA THR A 74 -5.61 -23.28 -24.10
C THR A 74 -5.06 -22.29 -23.10
N THR A 75 -4.17 -21.39 -23.52
CA THR A 75 -3.53 -20.36 -22.68
C THR A 75 -3.75 -18.94 -23.20
N ASP A 76 -4.64 -18.79 -24.19
CA ASP A 76 -5.01 -17.52 -24.82
C ASP A 76 -6.47 -17.11 -24.53
N GLY A 77 -7.15 -17.85 -23.65
CA GLY A 77 -8.56 -17.63 -23.30
C GLY A 77 -9.56 -18.14 -24.33
N THR A 78 -9.11 -18.76 -25.41
CA THR A 78 -10.01 -19.39 -26.39
C THR A 78 -10.65 -20.65 -25.81
N GLU A 79 -11.85 -21.00 -26.28
CA GLU A 79 -12.54 -22.20 -25.84
C GLU A 79 -11.79 -23.46 -26.31
N PRO A 80 -11.38 -24.37 -25.39
CA PRO A 80 -10.65 -25.57 -25.75
C PRO A 80 -11.56 -26.61 -26.43
N THR A 81 -10.95 -27.36 -27.35
CA THR A 81 -11.59 -28.49 -28.06
C THR A 81 -10.69 -29.72 -27.95
N GLU A 82 -11.13 -30.87 -28.46
CA GLU A 82 -10.28 -32.08 -28.53
C GLU A 82 -9.06 -31.91 -29.44
N ALA A 83 -9.00 -30.84 -30.25
CA ALA A 83 -7.85 -30.49 -31.05
C ALA A 83 -6.86 -29.56 -30.32
N SER A 84 -7.24 -29.05 -29.15
CA SER A 84 -6.40 -28.20 -28.30
C SER A 84 -5.28 -29.02 -27.62
N THR A 85 -4.38 -28.33 -26.91
CA THR A 85 -3.25 -29.00 -26.25
C THR A 85 -3.72 -29.98 -25.19
N LEU A 86 -3.24 -31.23 -25.28
CA LEU A 86 -3.50 -32.26 -24.26
C LEU A 86 -2.67 -31.96 -23.03
N TYR A 87 -3.30 -31.85 -21.86
CA TYR A 87 -2.62 -31.68 -20.60
C TYR A 87 -1.98 -32.98 -20.13
N SER A 88 -0.67 -33.00 -19.96
CA SER A 88 0.12 -34.16 -19.51
C SER A 88 0.93 -33.89 -18.26
N ALA A 89 1.28 -32.63 -17.97
CA ALA A 89 2.07 -32.22 -16.82
C ALA A 89 1.88 -30.72 -16.52
N PRO A 90 2.16 -30.27 -15.28
CA PRO A 90 2.18 -28.85 -14.96
C PRO A 90 3.16 -28.07 -15.84
N PHE A 91 2.74 -26.88 -16.27
CA PHE A 91 3.54 -26.01 -17.13
C PHE A 91 3.75 -24.62 -16.49
N ALA A 92 4.85 -23.97 -16.83
CA ALA A 92 5.16 -22.62 -16.33
C ALA A 92 4.52 -21.53 -17.20
N ILE A 93 4.10 -20.44 -16.58
CA ILE A 93 3.73 -19.19 -17.25
C ILE A 93 4.86 -18.16 -17.09
N THR A 94 4.97 -17.23 -18.04
CA THR A 94 5.95 -16.14 -18.03
C THR A 94 5.29 -14.76 -18.05
N ALA A 95 3.96 -14.72 -18.08
CA ALA A 95 3.12 -13.53 -18.02
C ALA A 95 1.75 -13.93 -17.44
N ASN A 96 0.92 -12.96 -17.07
CA ASN A 96 -0.48 -13.20 -16.73
C ASN A 96 -1.16 -13.93 -17.88
N THR A 97 -1.84 -15.03 -17.57
CA THR A 97 -2.31 -15.98 -18.58
C THR A 97 -3.72 -16.45 -18.24
N THR A 98 -4.64 -16.28 -19.17
CA THR A 98 -5.98 -16.88 -19.08
C THR A 98 -5.91 -18.35 -19.53
N VAL A 99 -6.08 -19.27 -18.61
CA VAL A 99 -6.08 -20.72 -18.88
C VAL A 99 -7.52 -21.21 -18.93
N THR A 100 -7.91 -21.83 -20.05
CA THR A 100 -9.21 -22.49 -20.17
C THR A 100 -9.01 -23.99 -20.42
N ALA A 101 -9.88 -24.83 -19.85
CA ALA A 101 -9.75 -26.28 -19.97
C ALA A 101 -11.10 -26.99 -20.00
N ILE A 102 -11.14 -28.14 -20.70
CA ILE A 102 -12.22 -29.11 -20.70
C ILE A 102 -11.69 -30.49 -20.36
N ALA A 103 -12.50 -31.28 -19.64
CA ALA A 103 -12.25 -32.70 -19.41
C ALA A 103 -13.06 -33.55 -20.36
N LYS A 104 -12.50 -34.68 -20.80
CA LYS A 104 -13.17 -35.72 -21.63
C LYS A 104 -13.24 -37.03 -20.85
N LYS A 105 -14.39 -37.65 -20.86
CA LYS A 105 -14.62 -39.03 -20.35
C LYS A 105 -15.48 -39.80 -21.30
N GLY A 106 -14.97 -40.87 -21.89
CA GLY A 106 -15.62 -41.55 -22.97
C GLY A 106 -15.86 -40.64 -24.18
N SER A 107 -17.11 -40.45 -24.58
CA SER A 107 -17.53 -39.53 -25.64
C SER A 107 -18.01 -38.17 -25.11
N GLU A 108 -18.06 -37.97 -23.78
CA GLU A 108 -18.59 -36.74 -23.18
C GLU A 108 -17.49 -35.73 -22.82
N LEU A 109 -17.82 -34.44 -23.00
CA LEU A 109 -16.98 -33.33 -22.62
C LEU A 109 -17.61 -32.58 -21.43
N SER A 110 -16.78 -32.12 -20.52
CA SER A 110 -17.21 -31.22 -19.46
C SER A 110 -17.58 -29.83 -19.98
N LYS A 111 -18.20 -29.00 -19.15
CA LYS A 111 -18.22 -27.56 -19.37
C LYS A 111 -16.77 -26.99 -19.24
N VAL A 112 -16.55 -25.82 -19.85
CA VAL A 112 -15.25 -25.13 -19.78
C VAL A 112 -14.97 -24.64 -18.37
N ALA A 113 -13.77 -24.87 -17.88
CA ALA A 113 -13.18 -24.19 -16.72
C ALA A 113 -12.29 -23.05 -17.20
N THR A 114 -12.34 -21.89 -16.55
CA THR A 114 -11.50 -20.73 -16.83
C THR A 114 -10.78 -20.27 -15.56
N PHE A 115 -9.51 -19.94 -15.69
CA PHE A 115 -8.67 -19.48 -14.58
C PHE A 115 -7.69 -18.40 -15.04
N GLU A 116 -7.70 -17.26 -14.35
CA GLU A 116 -6.77 -16.15 -14.59
C GLU A 116 -5.49 -16.37 -13.76
N ALA A 117 -4.49 -16.98 -14.37
CA ALA A 117 -3.21 -17.25 -13.73
C ALA A 117 -2.38 -15.95 -13.66
N GLN A 118 -2.09 -15.51 -12.45
CA GLN A 118 -1.27 -14.32 -12.17
C GLN A 118 0.21 -14.72 -12.19
N TYR A 119 1.01 -14.01 -12.99
CA TYR A 119 2.46 -14.18 -13.01
C TYR A 119 3.12 -13.35 -11.89
N VAL A 120 3.98 -13.98 -11.13
CA VAL A 120 4.79 -13.32 -10.10
C VAL A 120 6.22 -13.16 -10.63
N GLY A 121 6.60 -11.91 -10.93
CA GLY A 121 7.97 -11.58 -11.33
C GLY A 121 8.94 -11.73 -10.15
N THR A 122 10.15 -12.23 -10.39
CA THR A 122 11.22 -12.27 -9.39
C THR A 122 12.20 -11.14 -9.66
N TYR A 123 12.50 -10.35 -8.65
CA TYR A 123 13.37 -9.19 -8.69
C TYR A 123 14.53 -9.37 -7.72
N ALA A 124 15.73 -8.91 -8.10
CA ALA A 124 16.91 -9.07 -7.26
C ALA A 124 16.85 -8.18 -5.99
N ASN A 125 16.15 -7.05 -6.05
CA ASN A 125 16.08 -6.08 -4.97
C ASN A 125 14.85 -5.15 -5.12
N PHE A 126 14.61 -4.31 -4.11
CA PHE A 126 13.49 -3.36 -4.12
C PHE A 126 13.60 -2.27 -5.19
N ALA A 127 14.82 -1.86 -5.59
CA ALA A 127 14.98 -0.86 -6.63
C ALA A 127 14.52 -1.40 -8.00
N GLU A 128 14.85 -2.65 -8.32
CA GLU A 128 14.38 -3.30 -9.54
C GLU A 128 12.85 -3.48 -9.52
N LEU A 129 12.27 -3.89 -8.38
CA LEU A 129 10.82 -4.02 -8.27
C LEU A 129 10.14 -2.65 -8.42
N ALA A 130 10.66 -1.60 -7.77
CA ALA A 130 10.10 -0.25 -7.83
C ALA A 130 10.13 0.37 -9.24
N ALA A 131 11.04 -0.10 -10.11
CA ALA A 131 11.14 0.31 -11.52
C ALA A 131 10.14 -0.43 -12.44
N ALA A 132 9.45 -1.45 -11.93
CA ALA A 132 8.45 -2.18 -12.70
C ALA A 132 7.15 -1.35 -12.81
N GLU A 133 6.27 -1.80 -13.71
CA GLU A 133 4.96 -1.17 -13.90
C GLU A 133 4.07 -1.32 -12.65
N ALA A 134 3.34 -0.26 -12.30
CA ALA A 134 2.39 -0.31 -11.18
C ALA A 134 1.34 -1.41 -11.39
N GLY A 135 1.03 -2.14 -10.34
CA GLY A 135 0.17 -3.32 -10.39
C GLY A 135 0.90 -4.64 -10.61
N THR A 136 2.20 -4.61 -10.91
CA THR A 136 3.03 -5.82 -11.02
C THR A 136 2.99 -6.63 -9.74
N LEU A 137 2.76 -7.92 -9.86
CA LEU A 137 2.95 -8.89 -8.79
C LEU A 137 4.42 -9.30 -8.75
N GLY A 138 5.13 -8.90 -7.70
CA GLY A 138 6.58 -9.09 -7.62
C GLY A 138 7.01 -9.81 -6.34
N LYS A 139 8.09 -10.57 -6.45
CA LYS A 139 8.77 -11.24 -5.35
C LYS A 139 10.22 -10.77 -5.29
N VAL A 140 10.65 -10.27 -4.14
CA VAL A 140 12.05 -10.00 -3.81
C VAL A 140 12.51 -11.05 -2.83
N THR A 141 13.61 -11.76 -3.14
CA THR A 141 14.21 -12.81 -2.31
C THR A 141 15.47 -12.31 -1.62
N GLY A 142 15.84 -12.96 -0.54
CA GLY A 142 17.02 -12.64 0.26
C GLY A 142 16.61 -12.21 1.66
N PRO A 143 17.48 -11.83 2.55
CA PRO A 143 17.04 -11.28 3.82
C PRO A 143 16.39 -9.91 3.57
N ILE A 144 15.11 -9.82 3.96
CA ILE A 144 14.32 -8.59 3.98
C ILE A 144 14.18 -8.18 5.44
N TYR A 145 14.81 -7.08 5.82
CA TYR A 145 14.87 -6.61 7.19
C TYR A 145 13.77 -5.58 7.47
N VAL A 146 13.11 -5.70 8.61
CA VAL A 146 12.23 -4.66 9.14
C VAL A 146 13.09 -3.59 9.81
N THR A 147 12.99 -2.36 9.33
CA THR A 147 13.66 -1.19 9.93
C THR A 147 12.74 -0.46 10.89
N TYR A 148 11.45 -0.39 10.57
CA TYR A 148 10.42 0.20 11.42
C TYR A 148 9.06 -0.44 11.12
N ALA A 149 8.23 -0.57 12.15
CA ALA A 149 6.86 -1.06 12.02
C ALA A 149 5.88 -0.15 12.76
N ASN A 150 4.76 0.16 12.14
CA ASN A 150 3.68 0.91 12.77
C ASN A 150 2.32 0.47 12.24
N GLY A 151 1.54 -0.19 13.09
CA GLY A 151 0.21 -0.67 12.76
C GLY A 151 0.22 -1.66 11.58
N LYS A 152 -0.23 -1.20 10.41
CA LYS A 152 -0.29 -2.01 9.17
C LYS A 152 0.91 -1.80 8.25
N ASN A 153 1.90 -1.03 8.67
CA ASN A 153 3.01 -0.60 7.84
C ASN A 153 4.32 -1.19 8.33
N LEU A 154 5.07 -1.80 7.40
CA LEU A 154 6.45 -2.21 7.62
C LEU A 154 7.35 -1.43 6.68
N TRP A 155 8.31 -0.69 7.22
CA TRP A 155 9.42 -0.15 6.44
C TRP A 155 10.50 -1.21 6.38
N LEU A 156 10.88 -1.57 5.16
CA LEU A 156 11.72 -2.72 4.87
C LEU A 156 13.02 -2.27 4.19
N LYS A 157 14.09 -3.01 4.44
CA LYS A 157 15.38 -2.87 3.77
C LYS A 157 15.80 -4.21 3.21
N ASP A 158 16.19 -4.27 1.93
CA ASP A 158 16.74 -5.47 1.32
C ASP A 158 18.25 -5.62 1.57
N ALA A 159 18.81 -6.76 1.17
CA ALA A 159 20.24 -7.04 1.32
C ALA A 159 21.14 -6.10 0.49
N ALA A 160 20.62 -5.48 -0.57
CA ALA A 160 21.33 -4.52 -1.39
C ALA A 160 21.29 -3.09 -0.83
N GLY A 161 20.52 -2.87 0.25
CA GLY A 161 20.41 -1.58 0.92
C GLY A 161 19.25 -0.69 0.42
N ASN A 162 18.38 -1.19 -0.44
CA ASN A 162 17.22 -0.45 -0.91
C ASN A 162 16.05 -0.59 0.08
N TYR A 163 15.13 0.36 0.03
CA TYR A 163 14.01 0.45 0.96
C TYR A 163 12.67 0.31 0.24
N MET A 164 11.67 -0.24 0.95
CA MET A 164 10.31 -0.39 0.47
C MET A 164 9.32 -0.34 1.63
N LEU A 165 8.15 0.25 1.41
CA LEU A 165 7.03 0.19 2.34
C LEU A 165 6.15 -1.02 1.99
N ALA A 166 5.90 -1.89 2.96
CA ALA A 166 4.83 -2.89 2.87
C ALA A 166 3.61 -2.38 3.65
N TRP A 167 2.47 -2.24 2.96
CA TRP A 167 1.28 -1.58 3.50
C TRP A 167 0.05 -2.49 3.48
N GLY A 168 -0.76 -2.40 4.52
CA GLY A 168 -2.14 -2.90 4.51
C GLY A 168 -2.40 -4.14 5.37
N THR A 169 -1.39 -4.90 5.76
CA THR A 169 -1.57 -6.09 6.62
C THR A 169 -0.92 -5.86 7.98
N ALA A 170 -1.71 -5.95 9.04
CA ALA A 170 -1.18 -5.82 10.39
C ALA A 170 -0.17 -6.93 10.68
N GLN A 171 1.04 -6.54 11.08
CA GLN A 171 2.14 -7.42 11.44
C GLN A 171 2.68 -7.00 12.81
N THR A 172 3.13 -7.96 13.60
CA THR A 172 3.80 -7.74 14.89
C THR A 172 5.31 -7.90 14.73
N ALA A 173 5.87 -7.26 13.70
CA ALA A 173 7.30 -7.29 13.46
C ALA A 173 7.98 -6.09 14.15
N GLU A 174 9.18 -6.30 14.62
CA GLU A 174 10.03 -5.27 15.25
C GLU A 174 11.25 -5.01 14.38
N ASN A 175 11.93 -3.89 14.66
CA ASN A 175 13.23 -3.63 14.03
C ASN A 175 14.19 -4.79 14.28
N GLY A 176 14.79 -5.32 13.20
CA GLY A 176 15.65 -6.49 13.22
C GLY A 176 14.93 -7.81 12.94
N THR A 177 13.60 -7.83 12.80
CA THR A 177 12.93 -8.99 12.19
C THR A 177 13.35 -9.09 10.72
N ALA A 178 13.61 -10.31 10.25
CA ALA A 178 14.01 -10.57 8.88
C ALA A 178 13.17 -11.69 8.26
N TYR A 179 12.89 -11.56 6.95
CA TYR A 179 12.12 -12.55 6.19
C TYR A 179 12.92 -13.05 4.99
N THR A 180 12.69 -14.30 4.60
CA THR A 180 13.41 -14.91 3.46
C THR A 180 12.95 -14.35 2.10
N TYR A 181 11.77 -13.78 2.02
CA TYR A 181 11.26 -13.02 0.86
C TYR A 181 10.07 -12.14 1.28
N ILE A 182 9.76 -11.21 0.40
CA ILE A 182 8.43 -10.59 0.32
C ILE A 182 7.88 -10.75 -1.09
N GLN A 183 6.60 -11.06 -1.21
CA GLN A 183 5.87 -11.12 -2.46
C GLN A 183 4.58 -10.32 -2.32
N GLY A 184 4.27 -9.48 -3.29
CA GLY A 184 3.04 -8.69 -3.26
C GLY A 184 2.88 -7.82 -4.50
N LYS A 185 1.87 -6.98 -4.47
CA LYS A 185 1.52 -6.10 -5.58
C LYS A 185 2.21 -4.75 -5.44
N LEU A 186 2.99 -4.36 -6.44
CA LEU A 186 3.62 -3.04 -6.49
C LEU A 186 2.57 -1.95 -6.68
N GLY A 187 2.64 -0.93 -5.87
CA GLY A 187 1.85 0.29 -5.97
C GLY A 187 2.67 1.50 -5.56
N ALA A 188 2.03 2.64 -5.48
CA ALA A 188 2.61 3.85 -4.93
C ALA A 188 1.54 4.68 -4.23
N ASN A 189 1.93 5.41 -3.20
CA ASN A 189 1.11 6.42 -2.54
C ASN A 189 1.88 7.75 -2.52
N ASN A 190 1.32 8.79 -3.14
CA ASN A 190 1.99 10.09 -3.31
C ASN A 190 3.42 9.97 -3.91
N GLY A 191 3.62 9.04 -4.84
CA GLY A 191 4.91 8.77 -5.45
C GLY A 191 5.86 7.89 -4.63
N VAL A 192 5.50 7.53 -3.39
CA VAL A 192 6.29 6.61 -2.55
C VAL A 192 5.97 5.17 -2.94
N PRO A 193 6.94 4.38 -3.44
CA PRO A 193 6.73 2.98 -3.77
C PRO A 193 6.30 2.16 -2.55
N GLN A 194 5.33 1.27 -2.77
CA GLN A 194 4.87 0.36 -1.73
C GLN A 194 4.46 -0.99 -2.30
N ILE A 195 4.51 -2.02 -1.46
CA ILE A 195 3.96 -3.34 -1.74
C ILE A 195 2.67 -3.50 -0.92
N THR A 196 1.60 -3.92 -1.58
CA THR A 196 0.30 -4.25 -0.97
C THR A 196 -0.06 -5.71 -1.21
N ASP A 197 -1.08 -6.22 -0.51
CA ASP A 197 -1.54 -7.61 -0.67
C ASP A 197 -0.36 -8.61 -0.60
N TYR A 198 0.51 -8.40 0.38
CA TYR A 198 1.78 -9.10 0.44
C TYR A 198 1.76 -10.33 1.34
N THR A 199 2.67 -11.25 1.03
CA THR A 199 3.06 -12.38 1.87
C THR A 199 4.56 -12.30 2.18
N LEU A 200 4.93 -12.75 3.37
CA LEU A 200 6.31 -12.80 3.84
C LEU A 200 6.76 -14.26 3.91
N GLY A 201 8.04 -14.47 3.67
CA GLY A 201 8.66 -15.78 3.81
C GLY A 201 8.86 -16.18 5.27
N GLU A 202 9.74 -17.17 5.49
CA GLU A 202 10.10 -17.60 6.84
C GLU A 202 10.73 -16.45 7.63
N GLU A 203 10.30 -16.30 8.87
CA GLU A 203 10.78 -15.28 9.80
C GLU A 203 12.06 -15.74 10.50
N SER A 204 12.97 -14.80 10.70
CA SER A 204 14.16 -14.95 11.54
C SER A 204 14.45 -13.65 12.27
N THR A 205 15.30 -13.71 13.28
CA THR A 205 15.76 -12.52 13.99
C THR A 205 17.18 -12.17 13.55
N SER A 206 17.44 -10.86 13.40
CA SER A 206 18.79 -10.31 13.19
C SER A 206 19.08 -9.28 14.28
N SER A 207 20.28 -8.70 14.25
CA SER A 207 20.54 -7.47 15.03
C SER A 207 19.63 -6.34 14.54
N ALA A 208 19.22 -5.46 15.44
CA ALA A 208 18.48 -4.27 15.09
C ALA A 208 19.20 -3.48 13.98
N ILE A 209 18.43 -3.04 13.00
CA ILE A 209 18.93 -2.23 11.89
C ILE A 209 19.06 -0.80 12.36
N ALA A 210 20.29 -0.26 12.37
CA ALA A 210 20.51 1.14 12.68
C ALA A 210 19.97 2.06 11.55
N PRO A 211 19.45 3.25 11.90
CA PRO A 211 19.13 4.24 10.88
C PRO A 211 20.42 4.67 10.15
N GLU A 212 20.27 5.01 8.88
CA GLU A 212 21.36 5.54 8.06
C GLU A 212 21.64 7.00 8.47
N ASP A 213 22.87 7.33 8.81
CA ASP A 213 23.24 8.73 9.04
C ASP A 213 23.12 9.51 7.73
N ALA A 214 22.41 10.63 7.77
CA ALA A 214 22.12 11.47 6.62
C ALA A 214 22.09 12.95 7.01
N THR A 215 22.27 13.80 6.00
CA THR A 215 21.97 15.23 6.06
C THR A 215 20.72 15.53 5.24
N LEU A 216 20.13 16.72 5.39
CA LEU A 216 18.97 17.09 4.57
C LEU A 216 19.31 17.14 3.07
N THR A 217 20.56 17.36 2.69
CA THR A 217 21.03 17.35 1.29
C THR A 217 21.13 15.94 0.71
N ASP A 218 21.24 14.91 1.54
CA ASP A 218 21.28 13.51 1.07
C ASP A 218 19.88 12.98 0.75
N ILE A 219 18.84 13.65 1.23
CA ILE A 219 17.46 13.21 1.04
C ILE A 219 16.97 13.57 -0.37
N ASN A 220 16.79 12.55 -1.18
CA ASN A 220 16.32 12.63 -2.56
C ASN A 220 15.42 11.44 -2.88
N ASP A 221 14.90 11.34 -4.11
CA ASP A 221 13.94 10.32 -4.51
C ASP A 221 14.48 8.88 -4.36
N THR A 222 15.80 8.67 -4.38
CA THR A 222 16.38 7.34 -4.15
C THR A 222 16.35 6.91 -2.69
N LYS A 223 16.04 7.84 -1.78
CA LYS A 223 15.92 7.60 -0.34
C LYS A 223 14.47 7.39 0.12
N LEU A 224 13.49 7.34 -0.80
CA LEU A 224 12.11 7.04 -0.41
C LEU A 224 12.04 5.75 0.40
N ASN A 225 11.27 5.77 1.49
CA ASN A 225 11.17 4.71 2.51
C ASN A 225 12.44 4.46 3.35
N ALA A 226 13.54 5.20 3.13
CA ALA A 226 14.75 5.03 3.92
C ALA A 226 14.51 5.35 5.40
N TYR A 227 15.14 4.55 6.27
CA TYR A 227 15.20 4.75 7.69
C TYR A 227 16.47 5.52 8.02
N VAL A 228 16.32 6.80 8.39
CA VAL A 228 17.42 7.75 8.47
C VAL A 228 17.54 8.40 9.84
N LYS A 229 18.76 8.86 10.17
CA LYS A 229 19.08 9.70 11.31
C LYS A 229 19.64 11.02 10.79
N LEU A 230 19.07 12.11 11.26
CA LEU A 230 19.54 13.49 11.05
C LEU A 230 20.06 14.03 12.38
N GLU A 231 21.21 14.67 12.37
CA GLU A 231 21.79 15.31 13.56
C GLU A 231 21.82 16.82 13.40
N ASP A 232 21.67 17.54 14.51
CA ASP A 232 21.77 18.99 14.59
C ASP A 232 20.85 19.71 13.59
N VAL A 233 19.57 19.36 13.59
CA VAL A 233 18.55 20.02 12.77
C VAL A 233 17.74 21.02 13.60
N SER A 234 17.30 22.11 12.98
CA SER A 234 16.31 23.01 13.54
C SER A 234 14.91 22.62 13.07
N ILE A 235 13.92 22.84 13.91
CA ILE A 235 12.49 22.66 13.62
C ILE A 235 11.78 24.02 13.70
N SER A 236 11.04 24.37 12.66
CA SER A 236 10.30 25.63 12.56
C SER A 236 8.96 25.45 11.84
N ASN A 237 8.12 26.49 11.90
CA ASN A 237 6.82 26.54 11.21
C ASN A 237 5.91 25.35 11.57
N VAL A 238 5.83 25.02 12.86
CA VAL A 238 4.96 23.94 13.34
C VAL A 238 3.50 24.36 13.21
N ASP A 239 2.76 23.71 12.30
CA ASP A 239 1.33 23.89 12.08
C ASP A 239 0.63 22.55 11.98
N GLY A 240 -0.03 22.14 13.06
CA GLY A 240 -0.66 20.83 13.18
C GLY A 240 0.37 19.70 13.05
N LYS A 241 0.30 18.93 11.95
CA LYS A 241 1.25 17.85 11.66
C LYS A 241 2.43 18.28 10.78
N ASN A 242 2.38 19.48 10.22
CA ASN A 242 3.39 19.97 9.28
C ASN A 242 4.40 20.85 10.00
N PHE A 243 5.64 20.79 9.55
CA PHE A 243 6.73 21.65 10.03
C PHE A 243 7.90 21.60 9.03
N VAL A 244 8.95 22.35 9.29
CA VAL A 244 10.13 22.41 8.43
C VAL A 244 11.35 22.03 9.25
N PHE A 245 12.14 21.10 8.72
CA PHE A 245 13.51 20.85 9.16
C PHE A 245 14.46 21.78 8.41
N THR A 246 15.44 22.34 9.12
CA THR A 246 16.54 23.14 8.56
C THR A 246 17.87 22.59 9.05
N GLN A 247 18.83 22.45 8.14
CA GLN A 247 20.21 22.06 8.45
C GLN A 247 21.17 22.88 7.55
N GLY A 248 21.87 23.83 8.11
CA GLY A 248 22.62 24.81 7.33
C GLY A 248 21.68 25.66 6.45
N GLU A 249 21.91 25.66 5.13
CA GLU A 249 21.06 26.35 4.15
C GLU A 249 19.92 25.46 3.57
N SER A 250 19.89 24.20 3.94
CA SER A 250 18.93 23.21 3.42
C SER A 250 17.68 23.14 4.26
N ASN A 251 16.52 23.06 3.59
CA ASN A 251 15.21 22.91 4.20
C ASN A 251 14.51 21.68 3.63
N LEU A 252 13.79 20.96 4.50
CA LEU A 252 12.97 19.82 4.10
C LEU A 252 11.66 19.80 4.91
N ASN A 253 10.56 19.40 4.29
CA ASN A 253 9.30 19.26 5.00
C ASN A 253 9.39 18.14 6.04
N GLY A 254 8.79 18.38 7.19
CA GLY A 254 8.51 17.39 8.22
C GLY A 254 7.01 17.11 8.28
N TYR A 255 6.63 15.86 8.51
CA TYR A 255 5.25 15.47 8.72
C TYR A 255 5.12 14.52 9.92
N ASN A 256 4.41 14.95 10.95
CA ASN A 256 4.20 14.19 12.19
C ASN A 256 3.19 13.05 11.99
N ALA A 257 3.59 12.01 11.25
CA ALA A 257 2.77 10.85 10.97
C ALA A 257 2.47 10.02 12.24
N PHE A 258 3.38 10.05 13.21
CA PHE A 258 3.36 9.14 14.37
C PHE A 258 2.95 9.85 15.67
N ASN A 259 2.43 11.10 15.58
CA ASN A 259 1.89 11.88 16.69
C ASN A 259 2.90 12.12 17.84
N LEU A 260 4.11 12.49 17.48
CA LEU A 260 5.13 12.94 18.43
C LEU A 260 4.78 14.34 18.99
N ASP A 261 5.35 14.70 20.14
CA ASP A 261 5.35 16.08 20.61
C ASP A 261 6.45 16.87 19.86
N VAL A 262 6.03 17.60 18.81
CA VAL A 262 6.94 18.38 17.96
C VAL A 262 6.92 19.83 18.41
N THR A 263 8.08 20.38 18.73
CA THR A 263 8.25 21.79 19.15
C THR A 263 9.31 22.47 18.31
N GLU A 264 9.17 23.77 18.09
CA GLU A 264 10.17 24.58 17.41
C GLU A 264 11.45 24.72 18.25
N GLY A 265 12.60 24.81 17.60
CA GLY A 265 13.89 24.94 18.24
C GLY A 265 15.05 24.48 17.36
N GLU A 266 16.25 24.37 17.95
CA GLU A 266 17.49 24.04 17.27
C GLU A 266 18.24 22.89 17.97
N GLY A 267 19.14 22.22 17.25
CA GLY A 267 20.01 21.19 17.81
C GLY A 267 19.31 19.86 18.09
N PHE A 268 18.24 19.55 17.36
CA PHE A 268 17.55 18.27 17.47
C PHE A 268 18.26 17.16 16.70
N ASN A 269 18.26 15.96 17.27
CA ASN A 269 18.57 14.72 16.56
C ASN A 269 17.26 13.98 16.25
N VAL A 270 17.09 13.58 15.01
CA VAL A 270 15.84 13.02 14.50
C VAL A 270 16.10 11.67 13.86
N VAL A 271 15.36 10.65 14.29
CA VAL A 271 15.25 9.39 13.58
C VAL A 271 13.89 9.38 12.88
N GLY A 272 13.85 9.03 11.61
CA GLY A 272 12.63 9.05 10.84
C GLY A 272 12.67 8.20 9.57
N VAL A 273 11.56 8.20 8.85
CA VAL A 273 11.46 7.58 7.52
C VAL A 273 11.21 8.65 6.46
N VAL A 274 11.82 8.45 5.30
CA VAL A 274 11.65 9.35 4.16
C VAL A 274 10.35 9.00 3.44
N GLY A 275 9.48 9.97 3.32
CA GLY A 275 8.23 9.87 2.55
C GLY A 275 8.12 10.98 1.52
N ALA A 276 6.96 11.04 0.86
CA ALA A 276 6.61 12.16 -0.01
C ALA A 276 5.11 12.47 0.09
N TYR A 277 4.75 13.70 -0.18
CA TYR A 277 3.39 14.16 -0.34
C TYR A 277 3.32 15.22 -1.43
N ASP A 278 2.39 15.09 -2.37
CA ASP A 278 2.22 16.00 -3.51
C ASP A 278 3.55 16.28 -4.26
N GLY A 279 4.32 15.20 -4.52
CA GLY A 279 5.60 15.26 -5.22
C GLY A 279 6.74 15.94 -4.43
N LYS A 280 6.55 16.23 -3.14
CA LYS A 280 7.57 16.82 -2.28
C LYS A 280 8.04 15.83 -1.23
N LEU A 281 9.34 15.65 -1.13
CA LEU A 281 9.95 14.83 -0.09
C LEU A 281 9.70 15.40 1.29
N GLN A 282 9.55 14.51 2.26
CA GLN A 282 9.38 14.85 3.67
C GLN A 282 10.01 13.78 4.57
N ILE A 283 10.43 14.18 5.77
CA ILE A 283 10.76 13.24 6.84
C ILE A 283 9.52 13.07 7.73
N GLN A 284 9.21 11.82 8.02
CA GLN A 284 8.22 11.44 9.03
C GLN A 284 9.00 10.97 10.28
N PRO A 285 9.15 11.81 11.30
CA PRO A 285 9.94 11.47 12.46
C PRO A 285 9.29 10.38 13.30
N ILE A 286 10.11 9.45 13.73
CA ILE A 286 9.79 8.37 14.68
C ILE A 286 10.26 8.77 16.08
N GLU A 287 11.37 9.48 16.14
CA GLU A 287 11.98 9.96 17.37
C GLU A 287 12.61 11.32 17.14
N ILE A 288 12.45 12.22 18.10
CA ILE A 288 13.09 13.55 18.15
C ILE A 288 13.67 13.69 19.53
N VAL A 289 14.99 13.88 19.63
CA VAL A 289 15.69 14.03 20.91
C VAL A 289 16.64 15.21 20.90
N GLY A 290 16.96 15.71 22.09
CA GLY A 290 17.81 16.88 22.26
C GLY A 290 17.09 18.18 21.93
N GLY A 291 17.86 19.14 21.42
CA GLY A 291 17.38 20.46 21.01
C GLY A 291 17.14 21.44 22.15
N VAL A 292 17.23 22.71 21.78
CA VAL A 292 16.83 23.83 22.63
C VAL A 292 15.52 24.37 22.05
N LYS A 293 14.47 24.27 22.83
CA LYS A 293 13.12 24.74 22.40
C LYS A 293 13.17 26.25 22.18
N ALA A 294 12.55 26.73 21.12
CA ALA A 294 12.35 28.15 20.89
C ALA A 294 11.56 28.78 22.06
N VAL A 295 11.99 29.93 22.49
CA VAL A 295 11.30 30.68 23.54
C VAL A 295 10.32 31.64 22.89
N ASP A 296 9.11 31.69 23.39
CA ASP A 296 8.09 32.63 22.93
C ASP A 296 8.55 34.08 23.07
N LYS A 297 8.19 34.92 22.11
CA LYS A 297 8.48 36.35 22.18
C LYS A 297 7.82 36.94 23.41
N PRO A 298 8.57 37.77 24.22
CA PRO A 298 7.97 38.45 25.33
C PRO A 298 6.84 39.39 24.91
N VAL A 299 5.75 39.38 25.67
CA VAL A 299 4.56 40.20 25.45
C VAL A 299 4.57 41.36 26.45
N PHE A 300 4.45 42.59 25.93
CA PHE A 300 4.36 43.80 26.72
C PHE A 300 2.90 44.19 26.96
N THR A 301 2.59 44.53 28.22
CA THR A 301 1.27 45.04 28.60
C THR A 301 1.45 46.33 29.40
N PRO A 302 0.96 47.49 28.92
CA PRO A 302 0.33 47.71 27.64
C PRO A 302 1.30 47.55 26.45
N ALA A 303 0.73 47.31 25.23
CA ALA A 303 1.49 47.10 23.99
C ALA A 303 2.36 48.36 23.67
N ALA A 304 3.26 48.23 22.68
CA ALA A 304 4.13 49.35 22.28
C ALA A 304 3.33 50.62 21.95
N GLY A 305 3.73 51.76 22.49
CA GLY A 305 3.03 53.03 22.33
C GLY A 305 3.66 54.18 23.12
N LEU A 306 3.07 55.38 23.03
CA LEU A 306 3.44 56.54 23.85
C LEU A 306 2.62 56.53 25.14
N TYR A 307 3.30 56.57 26.28
CA TYR A 307 2.67 56.50 27.60
C TYR A 307 3.13 57.65 28.48
N THR A 308 2.29 57.98 29.46
CA THR A 308 2.65 59.00 30.46
C THR A 308 3.67 58.47 31.44
N LYS A 309 4.48 59.39 32.00
CA LYS A 309 5.44 59.06 33.07
C LYS A 309 4.75 58.36 34.25
N GLY A 310 5.30 57.23 34.65
CA GLY A 310 4.74 56.39 35.73
C GLY A 310 3.82 55.24 35.27
N THR A 311 3.60 55.07 33.96
CA THR A 311 2.94 53.88 33.45
C THR A 311 3.78 52.63 33.76
N ILE A 312 3.10 51.64 34.36
CA ILE A 312 3.73 50.34 34.65
C ILE A 312 3.59 49.45 33.42
N VAL A 313 4.74 48.97 32.89
CA VAL A 313 4.78 48.00 31.82
C VAL A 313 5.07 46.62 32.41
N LYS A 314 4.25 45.65 32.12
CA LYS A 314 4.48 44.23 32.43
C LYS A 314 5.05 43.53 31.20
N VAL A 315 6.07 42.73 31.41
CA VAL A 315 6.64 41.83 30.38
C VAL A 315 6.40 40.41 30.84
N ALA A 316 5.85 39.57 29.95
CA ALA A 316 5.60 38.19 30.23
C ALA A 316 6.04 37.34 29.02
N CYS A 317 6.53 36.12 29.29
CA CYS A 317 6.76 35.06 28.31
C CYS A 317 5.92 33.86 28.70
N THR A 318 5.29 33.21 27.75
CA THR A 318 4.46 32.02 28.00
C THR A 318 5.29 30.77 28.14
N THR A 319 6.56 30.78 27.72
CA THR A 319 7.46 29.63 27.84
C THR A 319 7.89 29.46 29.32
N GLU A 320 7.55 28.32 29.89
CA GLU A 320 7.88 27.98 31.27
C GLU A 320 9.39 27.89 31.47
N GLY A 321 9.89 28.52 32.53
CA GLY A 321 11.32 28.54 32.85
C GLY A 321 12.17 29.57 32.05
N ALA A 322 11.54 30.34 31.14
CA ALA A 322 12.25 31.37 30.39
C ALA A 322 12.71 32.51 31.30
N SER A 323 13.95 32.98 31.11
CA SER A 323 14.50 34.18 31.75
C SER A 323 14.27 35.39 30.86
N LEU A 324 13.72 36.48 31.41
CA LEU A 324 13.46 37.72 30.67
C LEU A 324 14.56 38.76 30.99
N TYR A 325 15.18 39.22 29.93
CA TYR A 325 16.15 40.33 29.97
C TYR A 325 15.55 41.55 29.28
N TYR A 326 15.82 42.73 29.79
CA TYR A 326 15.32 43.99 29.19
C TYR A 326 16.34 45.11 29.29
N THR A 327 16.27 46.05 28.36
CA THR A 327 16.96 47.31 28.37
C THR A 327 15.96 48.44 28.33
N THR A 328 16.37 49.65 28.82
CA THR A 328 15.51 50.84 28.80
C THR A 328 16.08 51.98 27.93
N ASP A 329 17.18 51.71 27.29
CA ASP A 329 17.94 52.69 26.49
C ASP A 329 17.93 52.38 24.99
N GLY A 330 17.22 51.32 24.59
CA GLY A 330 17.13 50.89 23.21
C GLY A 330 18.31 50.03 22.74
N THR A 331 19.21 49.65 23.63
CA THR A 331 20.24 48.64 23.31
C THR A 331 19.66 47.23 23.31
N GLU A 332 20.33 46.31 22.62
CA GLU A 332 19.96 44.91 22.62
C GLU A 332 20.10 44.31 24.01
N ALA A 333 19.13 43.55 24.46
CA ALA A 333 19.20 42.84 25.74
C ALA A 333 20.06 41.57 25.56
N THR A 334 21.12 41.43 26.37
CA THR A 334 22.06 40.30 26.34
C THR A 334 22.06 39.54 27.66
#